data_482bd8171796e2dde988aa70900d538f
#
_entry.id   482bd8171796e2dde988aa70900d538f
#
_cell.length_a   1.000
_cell.length_b   1.000
_cell.length_c   1.000
_cell.angle_alpha   90.00
_cell.angle_beta   90.00
_cell.angle_gamma   90.00
#
_symmetry.space_group_name_H-M   'P 1'
#
loop_
_entity.id
_entity.type
_entity.pdbx_description
1 polymer ?
#
loop_
_entity_poly.entity_id
_entity_poly.type
_entity_poly.pdbx_seq_one_letter_code
_entity_poly.pdbx_strand_id
1 'polypeptide(L)'
;MTNHSSPDAVRSGWHLSGWSQMAFILLLILGFTLVPSFSFAWGPLTHMYLGSEIFSYAPLIPAGIYGLLRSYRQDYLYGNLMADSILGKQYLPDDKSSHSWEVGLRLLDHAQSWPEKAFAYGYLSHLAADTVAHGTLTEDKKNVEHAWLEMQADGMINKLYWLQSVTFSKAVQRRNDLFMENTLDRYLFSFKTNKRIYKSMVFLSLLNRERKRGLDREQIVQLHDESIARILDLLQNGTEASVLTQSPLSRVA
;
A
#
# COMPACT_ATOMS: atom_id res chain seq x y z
N MET A 1 19.73 -12.81 64.34
CA MET A 1 19.60 -11.41 63.87
C MET A 1 20.54 -11.24 62.70
N THR A 2 20.06 -11.38 61.49
CA THR A 2 20.81 -11.04 60.28
C THR A 2 19.81 -10.51 59.24
N ASN A 3 19.87 -9.19 59.03
CA ASN A 3 19.12 -8.44 58.07
C ASN A 3 19.66 -8.74 56.66
N HIS A 4 18.80 -9.29 55.78
CA HIS A 4 19.03 -9.32 54.36
C HIS A 4 18.22 -8.16 53.71
N SER A 5 18.89 -7.09 53.35
CA SER A 5 18.36 -6.04 52.48
C SER A 5 18.59 -6.44 51.05
N SER A 6 17.48 -6.60 50.28
CA SER A 6 17.50 -6.74 48.82
C SER A 6 17.78 -5.40 48.18
N PRO A 7 18.61 -5.36 47.09
CA PRO A 7 18.79 -4.14 46.31
C PRO A 7 17.67 -4.02 45.27
N ASP A 8 16.87 -2.94 45.40
CA ASP A 8 15.93 -2.52 44.38
C ASP A 8 16.64 -2.17 43.08
N ALA A 9 16.38 -2.98 42.05
CA ALA A 9 16.83 -2.69 40.71
C ALA A 9 16.03 -1.52 40.12
N VAL A 10 16.62 -0.35 40.12
CA VAL A 10 16.13 0.86 39.48
C VAL A 10 16.08 0.58 37.95
N ARG A 11 14.87 0.29 37.42
CA ARG A 11 14.60 0.33 35.98
C ARG A 11 14.63 1.79 35.52
N SER A 12 15.78 2.25 35.02
CA SER A 12 15.89 3.50 34.29
C SER A 12 15.16 3.41 32.95
N GLY A 13 13.86 3.65 32.93
CA GLY A 13 13.12 3.90 31.71
C GLY A 13 13.57 5.24 31.11
N TRP A 14 14.20 5.19 29.95
CA TRP A 14 14.51 6.38 29.16
C TRP A 14 13.20 7.02 28.66
N HIS A 15 12.59 7.90 29.46
CA HIS A 15 11.54 8.79 29.03
C HIS A 15 12.20 9.95 28.28
N LEU A 16 12.22 9.87 26.96
CA LEU A 16 12.57 11.00 26.11
C LEU A 16 11.61 12.16 26.45
N SER A 17 12.15 13.34 26.72
CA SER A 17 11.34 14.54 26.94
C SER A 17 10.48 14.84 25.71
N GLY A 18 9.34 15.52 25.87
CA GLY A 18 8.45 15.85 24.75
C GLY A 18 9.17 16.56 23.59
N TRP A 19 10.21 17.33 23.90
CA TRP A 19 11.06 18.01 22.92
C TRP A 19 11.91 17.04 22.10
N SER A 20 12.46 16.00 22.72
CA SER A 20 13.25 14.98 21.98
C SER A 20 12.36 14.08 21.12
N GLN A 21 11.11 13.84 21.52
CA GLN A 21 10.13 13.13 20.68
C GLN A 21 9.73 13.98 19.47
N MET A 22 9.47 15.28 19.66
CA MET A 22 9.18 16.21 18.57
C MET A 22 10.38 16.37 17.62
N ALA A 23 11.59 16.52 18.14
CA ALA A 23 12.80 16.58 17.33
C ALA A 23 13.01 15.29 16.53
N PHE A 24 12.75 14.13 17.11
CA PHE A 24 12.83 12.83 16.42
C PHE A 24 11.77 12.72 15.31
N ILE A 25 10.54 13.16 15.55
CA ILE A 25 9.47 13.20 14.55
C ILE A 25 9.82 14.17 13.42
N LEU A 26 10.37 15.34 13.74
CA LEU A 26 10.83 16.32 12.74
C LEU A 26 12.00 15.77 11.92
N LEU A 27 12.95 15.07 12.55
CA LEU A 27 14.06 14.40 11.87
C LEU A 27 13.57 13.25 10.98
N LEU A 28 12.55 12.50 11.41
CA LEU A 28 11.90 11.50 10.57
C LEU A 28 11.21 12.15 9.37
N ILE A 29 10.44 13.21 9.59
CA ILE A 29 9.77 13.96 8.50
C ILE A 29 10.82 14.54 7.54
N LEU A 30 11.87 15.15 8.06
CA LEU A 30 12.98 15.68 7.26
C LEU A 30 13.73 14.57 6.53
N GLY A 31 14.03 13.46 7.19
CA GLY A 31 14.60 12.26 6.55
C GLY A 31 13.71 11.72 5.43
N PHE A 32 12.40 11.69 5.63
CA PHE A 32 11.41 11.30 4.62
C PHE A 32 11.38 12.26 3.41
N THR A 33 11.57 13.56 3.63
CA THR A 33 11.62 14.57 2.54
C THR A 33 12.96 14.59 1.82
N LEU A 34 14.04 14.13 2.46
CA LEU A 34 15.38 14.11 1.90
C LEU A 34 15.77 12.74 1.25
N VAL A 35 14.96 11.69 1.45
CA VAL A 35 15.18 10.41 0.77
C VAL A 35 14.49 10.45 -0.60
N PRO A 36 15.24 10.54 -1.73
CA PRO A 36 14.66 10.81 -3.06
C PRO A 36 14.00 9.60 -3.71
N SER A 37 13.37 8.68 -2.99
CA SER A 37 13.07 7.38 -3.56
C SER A 37 11.77 6.74 -3.12
N PHE A 38 10.73 7.50 -2.79
CA PHE A 38 9.40 6.92 -2.67
C PHE A 38 8.66 7.10 -4.00
N SER A 39 8.93 6.18 -4.94
CA SER A 39 8.11 6.05 -6.13
C SER A 39 6.88 5.23 -5.76
N PHE A 40 5.78 5.91 -5.45
CA PHE A 40 4.45 5.33 -5.46
C PHE A 40 3.83 5.60 -6.84
N ALA A 41 2.97 4.73 -7.33
CA ALA A 41 2.27 4.97 -8.58
C ALA A 41 0.92 5.65 -8.34
N TRP A 42 0.11 5.11 -7.46
CA TRP A 42 -1.06 5.75 -6.89
C TRP A 42 -0.91 5.88 -5.38
N GLY A 43 -1.49 6.94 -4.80
CA GLY A 43 -1.51 7.06 -3.35
C GLY A 43 -2.52 6.12 -2.69
N PRO A 44 -2.43 5.94 -1.34
CA PRO A 44 -3.24 4.96 -0.62
C PRO A 44 -4.75 5.21 -0.71
N LEU A 45 -5.20 6.46 -0.85
CA LEU A 45 -6.63 6.74 -1.00
C LEU A 45 -7.14 6.37 -2.38
N THR A 46 -6.33 6.54 -3.40
CA THR A 46 -6.65 6.12 -4.77
C THR A 46 -6.78 4.60 -4.84
N HIS A 47 -5.87 3.82 -4.23
CA HIS A 47 -6.00 2.37 -4.16
C HIS A 47 -7.24 1.91 -3.40
N MET A 48 -7.62 2.58 -2.31
CA MET A 48 -8.86 2.30 -1.59
C MET A 48 -10.11 2.61 -2.45
N TYR A 49 -10.07 3.70 -3.19
CA TYR A 49 -11.13 4.07 -4.13
C TYR A 49 -11.26 3.03 -5.23
N LEU A 50 -10.19 2.75 -5.98
CA LEU A 50 -10.20 1.79 -7.08
C LEU A 50 -10.64 0.39 -6.62
N GLY A 51 -10.09 -0.11 -5.52
CA GLY A 51 -10.49 -1.39 -4.94
C GLY A 51 -11.96 -1.42 -4.47
N SER A 52 -12.52 -0.28 -4.06
CA SER A 52 -13.94 -0.19 -3.70
C SER A 52 -14.85 -0.12 -4.92
N GLU A 53 -14.43 0.60 -5.97
CA GLU A 53 -15.19 0.76 -7.21
C GLU A 53 -15.38 -0.56 -7.97
N ILE A 54 -14.47 -1.51 -7.85
CA ILE A 54 -14.59 -2.84 -8.47
C ILE A 54 -15.94 -3.51 -8.18
N PHE A 55 -16.51 -3.29 -7.01
CA PHE A 55 -17.80 -3.88 -6.65
C PHE A 55 -18.99 -3.33 -7.45
N SER A 56 -18.82 -2.19 -8.11
CA SER A 56 -19.83 -1.62 -9.04
C SER A 56 -19.82 -2.34 -10.40
N TYR A 57 -18.77 -3.09 -10.70
CA TYR A 57 -18.57 -3.85 -11.94
C TYR A 57 -18.86 -5.36 -11.78
N ALA A 58 -19.72 -5.73 -10.83
CA ALA A 58 -20.05 -7.13 -10.53
C ALA A 58 -20.34 -8.01 -11.77
N PRO A 59 -21.10 -7.55 -12.80
CA PRO A 59 -21.36 -8.37 -13.98
C PRO A 59 -20.15 -8.71 -14.84
N LEU A 60 -19.04 -7.95 -14.69
CA LEU A 60 -17.81 -8.15 -15.43
C LEU A 60 -16.81 -9.05 -14.70
N ILE A 61 -17.06 -9.41 -13.45
CA ILE A 61 -16.17 -10.25 -12.64
C ILE A 61 -16.74 -11.67 -12.58
N PRO A 62 -15.94 -12.74 -12.81
CA PRO A 62 -16.40 -14.11 -12.66
C PRO A 62 -17.10 -14.33 -11.31
N ALA A 63 -18.28 -14.95 -11.31
CA ALA A 63 -19.16 -15.03 -10.14
C ALA A 63 -18.45 -15.59 -8.88
N GLY A 64 -17.58 -16.59 -9.06
CA GLY A 64 -16.80 -17.17 -7.95
C GLY A 64 -15.82 -16.18 -7.33
N ILE A 65 -15.11 -15.38 -8.16
CA ILE A 65 -14.19 -14.35 -7.71
C ILE A 65 -14.97 -13.22 -7.05
N TYR A 66 -16.03 -12.72 -7.69
CA TYR A 66 -16.87 -11.69 -7.10
C TYR A 66 -17.45 -12.09 -5.74
N GLY A 67 -17.96 -13.32 -5.63
CA GLY A 67 -18.48 -13.89 -4.38
C GLY A 67 -17.42 -13.93 -3.28
N LEU A 68 -16.19 -14.34 -3.62
CA LEU A 68 -15.04 -14.35 -2.73
C LEU A 68 -14.72 -12.93 -2.24
N LEU A 69 -14.51 -12.00 -3.16
CA LEU A 69 -14.12 -10.62 -2.83
C LEU A 69 -15.21 -9.92 -1.99
N ARG A 70 -16.50 -10.15 -2.31
CA ARG A 70 -17.63 -9.61 -1.56
C ARG A 70 -17.68 -10.15 -0.13
N SER A 71 -17.46 -11.46 0.05
CA SER A 71 -17.51 -12.13 1.35
C SER A 71 -16.36 -11.72 2.26
N TYR A 72 -15.18 -11.45 1.67
CA TYR A 72 -13.96 -11.06 2.38
C TYR A 72 -13.49 -9.67 1.95
N ARG A 73 -14.45 -8.73 1.83
CA ARG A 73 -14.19 -7.38 1.31
C ARG A 73 -13.10 -6.64 2.06
N GLN A 74 -13.04 -6.77 3.40
CA GLN A 74 -12.01 -6.10 4.17
C GLN A 74 -10.60 -6.66 3.90
N ASP A 75 -10.48 -7.97 3.64
CA ASP A 75 -9.21 -8.58 3.28
C ASP A 75 -8.74 -8.11 1.91
N TYR A 76 -9.65 -8.10 0.93
CA TYR A 76 -9.38 -7.59 -0.40
C TYR A 76 -8.92 -6.12 -0.37
N LEU A 77 -9.67 -5.24 0.30
CA LEU A 77 -9.30 -3.83 0.41
C LEU A 77 -7.99 -3.63 1.21
N TYR A 78 -7.75 -4.48 2.20
CA TYR A 78 -6.49 -4.45 2.94
C TYR A 78 -5.31 -4.87 2.06
N GLY A 79 -5.50 -5.85 1.17
CA GLY A 79 -4.52 -6.25 0.15
C GLY A 79 -4.15 -5.09 -0.77
N ASN A 80 -5.14 -4.31 -1.22
CA ASN A 80 -4.92 -3.11 -2.04
C ASN A 80 -4.03 -2.06 -1.38
N LEU A 81 -3.91 -2.04 -0.06
CA LEU A 81 -3.04 -1.10 0.64
C LEU A 81 -1.65 -1.67 0.96
N MET A 82 -1.56 -2.99 1.10
CA MET A 82 -0.39 -3.57 1.75
C MET A 82 0.81 -3.74 0.83
N ALA A 83 0.66 -3.66 -0.49
CA ALA A 83 1.78 -3.67 -1.43
C ALA A 83 2.72 -2.48 -1.22
N ASP A 84 2.19 -1.32 -0.87
CA ASP A 84 2.95 -0.12 -0.54
C ASP A 84 3.54 -0.12 0.89
N SER A 85 3.15 -1.06 1.71
CA SER A 85 3.64 -1.11 3.10
C SER A 85 5.11 -1.51 3.22
N ILE A 86 5.73 -1.96 2.14
CA ILE A 86 7.13 -2.42 2.11
C ILE A 86 7.99 -1.33 1.50
N LEU A 87 8.87 -0.77 2.32
CA LEU A 87 9.79 0.28 1.93
C LEU A 87 11.02 -0.27 1.22
N GLY A 88 11.57 0.53 0.28
CA GLY A 88 12.79 0.17 -0.43
C GLY A 88 12.59 -0.84 -1.56
N LYS A 89 11.34 -1.00 -2.02
CA LYS A 89 10.97 -1.90 -3.12
C LYS A 89 11.81 -1.76 -4.38
N GLN A 90 12.25 -0.54 -4.70
CA GLN A 90 13.06 -0.24 -5.88
C GLN A 90 14.51 -0.72 -5.78
N TYR A 91 15.00 -1.00 -4.58
CA TYR A 91 16.37 -1.50 -4.34
C TYR A 91 16.44 -3.03 -4.23
N LEU A 92 15.31 -3.69 -4.31
CA LEU A 92 15.21 -5.13 -4.25
C LEU A 92 15.20 -5.72 -5.67
N PRO A 93 15.76 -6.93 -5.86
CA PRO A 93 15.53 -7.70 -7.09
C PRO A 93 14.03 -7.89 -7.36
N ASP A 94 13.66 -8.07 -8.62
CA ASP A 94 12.24 -8.18 -9.03
C ASP A 94 11.50 -9.29 -8.28
N ASP A 95 12.13 -10.43 -8.04
CA ASP A 95 11.60 -11.57 -7.30
C ASP A 95 11.34 -11.28 -5.81
N LYS A 96 11.86 -10.15 -5.29
CA LYS A 96 11.74 -9.71 -3.88
C LYS A 96 11.07 -8.34 -3.73
N SER A 97 10.86 -7.63 -4.83
CA SER A 97 10.17 -6.34 -4.81
C SER A 97 8.69 -6.52 -4.52
N SER A 98 8.15 -5.78 -3.56
CA SER A 98 6.71 -5.79 -3.28
C SER A 98 5.85 -5.34 -4.47
N HIS A 99 6.45 -4.69 -5.48
CA HIS A 99 5.77 -4.25 -6.69
C HIS A 99 6.15 -5.11 -7.90
N SER A 100 6.30 -6.41 -7.71
CA SER A 100 6.45 -7.36 -8.81
C SER A 100 5.25 -8.31 -8.90
N TRP A 101 4.91 -8.70 -10.12
CA TRP A 101 3.90 -9.72 -10.37
C TRP A 101 4.25 -11.06 -9.72
N GLU A 102 5.53 -11.40 -9.70
CA GLU A 102 6.00 -12.64 -9.08
C GLU A 102 5.65 -12.70 -7.59
N VAL A 103 5.84 -11.60 -6.86
CA VAL A 103 5.47 -11.51 -5.44
C VAL A 103 3.95 -11.57 -5.26
N GLY A 104 3.17 -10.85 -6.08
CA GLY A 104 1.71 -10.89 -6.01
C GLY A 104 1.13 -12.28 -6.32
N LEU A 105 1.64 -12.95 -7.35
CA LEU A 105 1.22 -14.30 -7.74
C LEU A 105 1.66 -15.35 -6.70
N ARG A 106 2.84 -15.19 -6.10
CA ARG A 106 3.30 -16.03 -4.98
C ARG A 106 2.35 -15.93 -3.78
N LEU A 107 1.87 -14.75 -3.45
CA LEU A 107 0.83 -14.58 -2.41
C LEU A 107 -0.44 -15.34 -2.78
N LEU A 108 -0.90 -15.27 -4.02
CA LEU A 108 -2.11 -15.99 -4.45
C LEU A 108 -1.92 -17.51 -4.38
N ASP A 109 -0.75 -18.01 -4.80
CA ASP A 109 -0.41 -19.44 -4.78
C ASP A 109 -0.31 -20.01 -3.37
N HIS A 110 0.28 -19.24 -2.43
CA HIS A 110 0.45 -19.67 -1.04
C HIS A 110 -0.79 -19.47 -0.15
N ALA A 111 -1.85 -18.85 -0.68
CA ALA A 111 -3.07 -18.58 0.08
C ALA A 111 -3.84 -19.88 0.42
N GLN A 112 -3.88 -20.24 1.70
CA GLN A 112 -4.51 -21.48 2.21
C GLN A 112 -5.98 -21.27 2.60
N SER A 113 -6.41 -20.03 2.78
CA SER A 113 -7.76 -19.69 3.21
C SER A 113 -8.42 -18.68 2.25
N TRP A 114 -9.75 -18.64 2.26
CA TRP A 114 -10.52 -17.67 1.46
C TRP A 114 -10.17 -16.21 1.78
N PRO A 115 -9.99 -15.79 3.06
CA PRO A 115 -9.51 -14.45 3.38
C PRO A 115 -8.16 -14.13 2.76
N GLU A 116 -7.18 -15.06 2.81
CA GLU A 116 -5.87 -14.87 2.22
C GLU A 116 -5.93 -14.78 0.70
N LYS A 117 -6.81 -15.57 0.05
CA LYS A 117 -7.06 -15.44 -1.40
C LYS A 117 -7.64 -14.08 -1.76
N ALA A 118 -8.62 -13.59 -0.99
CA ALA A 118 -9.18 -12.26 -1.19
C ALA A 118 -8.12 -11.16 -1.01
N PHE A 119 -7.27 -11.29 0.00
CA PHE A 119 -6.13 -10.40 0.23
C PHE A 119 -5.16 -10.40 -0.95
N ALA A 120 -4.77 -11.59 -1.45
CA ALA A 120 -3.86 -11.72 -2.59
C ALA A 120 -4.44 -11.09 -3.87
N TYR A 121 -5.74 -11.26 -4.13
CA TYR A 121 -6.41 -10.55 -5.22
C TYR A 121 -6.38 -9.03 -5.03
N GLY A 122 -6.55 -8.54 -3.80
CA GLY A 122 -6.40 -7.12 -3.48
C GLY A 122 -4.99 -6.61 -3.77
N TYR A 123 -3.99 -7.36 -3.37
CA TYR A 123 -2.58 -7.06 -3.65
C TYR A 123 -2.30 -7.00 -5.15
N LEU A 124 -2.76 -7.98 -5.91
CA LEU A 124 -2.63 -8.01 -7.37
C LEU A 124 -3.40 -6.87 -8.05
N SER A 125 -4.58 -6.50 -7.53
CA SER A 125 -5.36 -5.34 -8.01
C SER A 125 -4.60 -4.02 -7.81
N HIS A 126 -3.87 -3.86 -6.70
CA HIS A 126 -2.98 -2.74 -6.50
C HIS A 126 -1.90 -2.68 -7.59
N LEU A 127 -1.21 -3.79 -7.84
CA LEU A 127 -0.18 -3.86 -8.88
C LEU A 127 -0.74 -3.53 -10.28
N ALA A 128 -1.95 -4.01 -10.58
CA ALA A 128 -2.62 -3.73 -11.85
C ALA A 128 -2.91 -2.23 -12.03
N ALA A 129 -3.38 -1.56 -10.98
CA ALA A 129 -3.60 -0.11 -10.99
C ALA A 129 -2.30 0.67 -11.19
N ASP A 130 -1.22 0.23 -10.57
CA ASP A 130 0.09 0.90 -10.63
C ASP A 130 0.70 0.86 -12.03
N THR A 131 0.40 -0.14 -12.85
CA THR A 131 0.86 -0.16 -14.24
C THR A 131 0.38 1.07 -15.04
N VAL A 132 -0.79 1.63 -14.70
CA VAL A 132 -1.31 2.86 -15.35
C VAL A 132 -0.54 4.09 -14.93
N ALA A 133 -0.35 4.26 -13.64
CA ALA A 133 0.31 5.45 -13.13
C ALA A 133 1.77 5.54 -13.59
N HIS A 134 2.48 4.41 -13.62
CA HIS A 134 3.86 4.36 -14.08
C HIS A 134 3.98 4.56 -15.59
N GLY A 135 3.05 4.04 -16.39
CA GLY A 135 3.11 4.15 -17.86
C GLY A 135 2.69 5.52 -18.40
N THR A 136 1.88 6.30 -17.67
CA THR A 136 1.25 7.50 -18.25
C THR A 136 1.49 8.75 -17.40
N LEU A 137 1.41 8.65 -16.07
CA LEU A 137 1.47 9.82 -15.20
C LEU A 137 2.92 10.28 -14.93
N THR A 138 3.88 9.36 -15.03
CA THR A 138 5.22 9.53 -14.47
C THR A 138 6.37 9.21 -15.40
N GLU A 139 6.11 8.83 -16.65
CA GLU A 139 7.08 8.32 -17.61
C GLU A 139 8.33 9.22 -17.81
N ASP A 140 8.19 10.55 -17.66
CA ASP A 140 9.28 11.51 -17.89
C ASP A 140 9.59 12.39 -16.64
N LYS A 141 9.11 12.04 -15.45
CA LYS A 141 9.19 12.95 -14.31
C LYS A 141 10.19 12.54 -13.26
N LYS A 142 10.84 13.53 -12.65
CA LYS A 142 11.75 13.31 -11.51
C LYS A 142 10.98 12.79 -10.29
N ASN A 143 11.60 11.94 -9.48
CA ASN A 143 10.98 11.29 -8.31
C ASN A 143 10.17 12.23 -7.39
N VAL A 144 10.61 13.48 -7.21
CA VAL A 144 9.90 14.47 -6.36
C VAL A 144 8.62 14.98 -7.03
N GLU A 145 8.65 15.21 -8.35
CA GLU A 145 7.47 15.62 -9.12
C GLU A 145 6.45 14.49 -9.19
N HIS A 146 6.94 13.26 -9.31
CA HIS A 146 6.18 12.03 -9.28
C HIS A 146 5.37 11.93 -7.97
N ALA A 147 6.06 11.88 -6.82
CA ALA A 147 5.42 11.81 -5.51
C ALA A 147 4.43 12.97 -5.26
N TRP A 148 4.72 14.13 -5.83
CA TRP A 148 3.83 15.28 -5.75
C TRP A 148 2.53 15.08 -6.54
N LEU A 149 2.59 14.50 -7.74
CA LEU A 149 1.41 14.23 -8.57
C LEU A 149 0.50 13.17 -7.94
N GLU A 150 1.08 12.10 -7.41
CA GLU A 150 0.35 11.07 -6.67
C GLU A 150 -0.39 11.63 -5.46
N MET A 151 0.31 12.48 -4.70
CA MET A 151 -0.28 13.13 -3.54
C MET A 151 -1.41 14.09 -3.92
N GLN A 152 -1.35 14.72 -5.10
CA GLN A 152 -2.43 15.56 -5.61
C GLN A 152 -3.62 14.70 -6.08
N ALA A 153 -3.38 13.59 -6.77
CA ALA A 153 -4.42 12.65 -7.17
C ALA A 153 -5.16 12.10 -5.95
N ASP A 154 -4.44 11.67 -4.92
CA ASP A 154 -5.03 11.25 -3.64
C ASP A 154 -5.88 12.34 -2.97
N GLY A 155 -5.46 13.61 -3.07
CA GLY A 155 -6.21 14.75 -2.56
C GLY A 155 -7.57 14.95 -3.24
N MET A 156 -7.78 14.41 -4.44
CA MET A 156 -9.05 14.46 -5.17
C MET A 156 -10.04 13.37 -4.74
N ILE A 157 -9.57 12.35 -4.05
CA ILE A 157 -10.39 11.23 -3.59
C ILE A 157 -11.22 11.63 -2.37
N ASN A 158 -12.47 11.13 -2.31
CA ASN A 158 -13.34 11.37 -1.17
C ASN A 158 -12.74 10.82 0.13
N LYS A 159 -12.67 11.66 1.16
CA LYS A 159 -12.11 11.32 2.47
C LYS A 159 -12.82 10.17 3.20
N LEU A 160 -13.99 9.73 2.75
CA LEU A 160 -14.63 8.51 3.25
C LEU A 160 -13.76 7.26 3.02
N TYR A 161 -13.01 7.22 1.93
CA TYR A 161 -12.08 6.11 1.66
C TYR A 161 -10.91 6.08 2.66
N TRP A 162 -10.51 7.24 3.18
CA TRP A 162 -9.56 7.28 4.28
C TRP A 162 -10.11 6.60 5.53
N LEU A 163 -11.37 6.93 5.91
CA LEU A 163 -11.98 6.31 7.08
C LEU A 163 -11.99 4.78 6.93
N GLN A 164 -12.31 4.27 5.75
CA GLN A 164 -12.22 2.85 5.45
C GLN A 164 -10.80 2.30 5.64
N SER A 165 -9.77 3.02 5.18
CA SER A 165 -8.36 2.58 5.27
C SER A 165 -7.85 2.45 6.71
N VAL A 166 -8.39 3.22 7.65
CA VAL A 166 -7.96 3.20 9.06
C VAL A 166 -8.86 2.36 9.97
N THR A 167 -10.04 1.92 9.49
CA THR A 167 -11.04 1.20 10.29
C THR A 167 -11.04 -0.32 10.08
N PHE A 168 -10.02 -0.87 9.40
CA PHE A 168 -9.89 -2.34 9.30
C PHE A 168 -9.87 -3.00 10.67
N SER A 169 -10.63 -4.10 10.81
CA SER A 169 -10.65 -4.85 12.07
C SER A 169 -9.25 -5.38 12.41
N LYS A 170 -8.93 -5.45 13.71
CA LYS A 170 -7.64 -6.00 14.18
C LYS A 170 -7.44 -7.45 13.72
N ALA A 171 -8.53 -8.21 13.59
CA ALA A 171 -8.49 -9.60 13.11
C ALA A 171 -8.04 -9.68 11.64
N VAL A 172 -8.62 -8.82 10.76
CA VAL A 172 -8.22 -8.71 9.35
C VAL A 172 -6.75 -8.33 9.23
N GLN A 173 -6.34 -7.28 9.95
CA GLN A 173 -4.96 -6.83 9.92
C GLN A 173 -3.99 -7.93 10.36
N ARG A 174 -4.26 -8.57 11.52
CA ARG A 174 -3.36 -9.58 12.09
C ARG A 174 -3.18 -10.80 11.19
N ARG A 175 -4.27 -11.36 10.64
CA ARG A 175 -4.16 -12.56 9.80
C ARG A 175 -3.41 -12.28 8.51
N ASN A 176 -3.70 -11.17 7.84
CA ASN A 176 -3.06 -10.82 6.58
C ASN A 176 -1.61 -10.35 6.77
N ASP A 177 -1.29 -9.68 7.90
CA ASP A 177 0.09 -9.35 8.26
C ASP A 177 0.92 -10.63 8.44
N LEU A 178 0.39 -11.63 9.18
CA LEU A 178 1.06 -12.92 9.38
C LEU A 178 1.20 -13.68 8.06
N PHE A 179 0.19 -13.64 7.20
CA PHE A 179 0.25 -14.25 5.88
C PHE A 179 1.37 -13.64 5.05
N MET A 180 1.49 -12.31 5.00
CA MET A 180 2.60 -11.62 4.29
C MET A 180 3.96 -11.98 4.90
N GLU A 181 4.10 -11.93 6.24
CA GLU A 181 5.37 -12.24 6.93
C GLU A 181 5.84 -13.67 6.67
N ASN A 182 4.91 -14.62 6.54
CA ASN A 182 5.22 -16.02 6.28
C ASN A 182 5.51 -16.35 4.81
N THR A 183 4.96 -15.56 3.89
CA THR A 183 5.04 -15.84 2.45
C THR A 183 6.16 -15.07 1.76
N LEU A 184 6.45 -13.87 2.24
CA LEU A 184 7.43 -12.99 1.62
C LEU A 184 8.78 -13.07 2.36
N ASP A 185 9.86 -13.02 1.58
CA ASP A 185 11.22 -13.03 2.09
C ASP A 185 11.53 -11.79 2.94
N ARG A 186 12.68 -11.82 3.61
CA ARG A 186 13.11 -10.76 4.52
C ARG A 186 13.19 -9.40 3.84
N TYR A 187 12.56 -8.42 4.46
CA TYR A 187 12.58 -7.02 4.04
C TYR A 187 13.80 -6.28 4.58
N LEU A 188 14.12 -5.10 4.02
CA LEU A 188 15.17 -4.21 4.56
C LEU A 188 14.90 -3.81 6.02
N PHE A 189 13.63 -3.62 6.39
CA PHE A 189 13.19 -3.35 7.75
C PHE A 189 12.20 -4.43 8.20
N SER A 190 11.99 -4.58 9.52
CA SER A 190 10.95 -5.46 10.02
C SER A 190 9.58 -5.05 9.45
N PHE A 191 8.73 -6.00 9.16
CA PHE A 191 7.36 -5.75 8.68
C PHE A 191 6.60 -4.75 9.57
N LYS A 192 6.74 -4.88 10.90
CA LYS A 192 6.15 -3.96 11.87
C LYS A 192 6.64 -2.52 11.70
N THR A 193 7.91 -2.32 11.38
CA THR A 193 8.49 -0.98 11.12
C THR A 193 7.96 -0.43 9.81
N ASN A 194 7.99 -1.21 8.74
CA ASN A 194 7.43 -0.83 7.43
C ASN A 194 5.97 -0.40 7.57
N LYS A 195 5.15 -1.21 8.24
CA LYS A 195 3.73 -0.91 8.47
C LYS A 195 3.50 0.37 9.28
N ARG A 196 4.33 0.67 10.27
CA ARG A 196 4.24 1.93 11.05
C ARG A 196 4.51 3.14 10.18
N ILE A 197 5.55 3.08 9.36
CA ILE A 197 5.91 4.15 8.43
C ILE A 197 4.78 4.36 7.42
N TYR A 198 4.30 3.28 6.81
CA TYR A 198 3.18 3.34 5.88
C TYR A 198 1.92 3.99 6.50
N LYS A 199 1.54 3.59 7.72
CA LYS A 199 0.41 4.23 8.43
C LYS A 199 0.61 5.72 8.66
N SER A 200 1.84 6.16 8.93
CA SER A 200 2.15 7.59 9.05
C SER A 200 1.97 8.31 7.72
N MET A 201 2.33 7.68 6.59
CA MET A 201 2.12 8.24 5.25
C MET A 201 0.64 8.35 4.90
N VAL A 202 -0.14 7.30 5.16
CA VAL A 202 -1.62 7.33 4.99
C VAL A 202 -2.23 8.44 5.84
N PHE A 203 -1.72 8.67 7.06
CA PHE A 203 -2.18 9.78 7.89
C PHE A 203 -1.80 11.14 7.31
N LEU A 204 -0.60 11.28 6.76
CA LEU A 204 -0.14 12.53 6.13
C LEU A 204 -0.92 12.86 4.86
N SER A 205 -1.36 11.86 4.10
CA SER A 205 -2.19 12.06 2.91
C SER A 205 -3.51 12.77 3.21
N LEU A 206 -4.05 12.62 4.45
CA LEU A 206 -5.23 13.37 4.90
C LEU A 206 -5.02 14.87 5.07
N LEU A 207 -3.80 15.26 5.47
CA LEU A 207 -3.48 16.65 5.73
C LEU A 207 -3.25 17.39 4.41
N ASN A 208 -3.14 16.64 3.32
CA ASN A 208 -2.98 17.20 2.00
C ASN A 208 -4.30 17.87 1.57
N ARG A 209 -4.27 19.18 1.43
CA ARG A 209 -5.37 19.96 0.85
C ARG A 209 -5.20 20.02 -0.66
N GLU A 210 -6.33 19.90 -1.39
CA GLU A 210 -6.38 20.23 -2.81
C GLU A 210 -5.66 21.57 -3.09
N ARG A 211 -4.43 21.49 -3.55
CA ARG A 211 -3.77 22.63 -4.18
C ARG A 211 -4.05 22.53 -5.67
N LYS A 212 -4.89 23.41 -6.19
CA LYS A 212 -5.34 23.51 -7.60
C LYS A 212 -4.20 23.80 -8.61
N ARG A 213 -3.05 23.14 -8.50
CA ARG A 213 -1.93 23.41 -9.41
C ARG A 213 -1.44 22.09 -10.02
N GLY A 214 -1.75 21.89 -11.27
CA GLY A 214 -0.97 21.02 -12.17
C GLY A 214 -1.62 19.74 -12.69
N LEU A 215 -2.66 19.18 -12.07
CA LEU A 215 -3.37 18.03 -12.60
C LEU A 215 -4.72 18.43 -13.19
N ASP A 216 -4.96 17.99 -14.41
CA ASP A 216 -6.28 18.04 -15.00
C ASP A 216 -7.16 16.95 -14.38
N ARG A 217 -8.31 17.36 -13.84
CA ARG A 217 -9.26 16.45 -13.21
C ARG A 217 -9.79 15.41 -14.18
N GLU A 218 -10.02 15.78 -15.41
CA GLU A 218 -10.51 14.88 -16.45
C GLU A 218 -9.47 13.81 -16.78
N GLN A 219 -8.21 14.20 -16.87
CA GLN A 219 -7.10 13.27 -17.06
C GLN A 219 -7.01 12.26 -15.90
N ILE A 220 -7.14 12.69 -14.64
CA ILE A 220 -7.11 11.78 -13.49
C ILE A 220 -8.29 10.81 -13.52
N VAL A 221 -9.50 11.25 -13.88
CA VAL A 221 -10.65 10.36 -14.03
C VAL A 221 -10.40 9.31 -15.10
N GLN A 222 -9.86 9.69 -16.26
CA GLN A 222 -9.50 8.75 -17.33
C GLN A 222 -8.48 7.70 -16.87
N LEU A 223 -7.46 8.11 -16.12
CA LEU A 223 -6.47 7.19 -15.57
C LEU A 223 -7.06 6.25 -14.49
N HIS A 224 -8.04 6.72 -13.71
CA HIS A 224 -8.77 5.85 -12.78
C HIS A 224 -9.61 4.81 -13.54
N ASP A 225 -10.30 5.21 -14.61
CA ASP A 225 -11.10 4.30 -15.43
C ASP A 225 -10.18 3.25 -16.11
N GLU A 226 -9.02 3.64 -16.60
CA GLU A 226 -8.01 2.71 -17.13
C GLU A 226 -7.49 1.77 -16.04
N SER A 227 -7.22 2.27 -14.83
CA SER A 227 -6.80 1.43 -13.69
C SER A 227 -7.87 0.39 -13.35
N ILE A 228 -9.15 0.78 -13.33
CA ILE A 228 -10.26 -0.15 -13.13
C ILE A 228 -10.29 -1.20 -14.24
N ALA A 229 -10.12 -0.80 -15.51
CA ALA A 229 -10.10 -1.74 -16.63
C ALA A 229 -8.97 -2.78 -16.48
N ARG A 230 -7.78 -2.39 -16.03
CA ARG A 230 -6.66 -3.32 -15.78
C ARG A 230 -6.90 -4.24 -14.59
N ILE A 231 -7.53 -3.74 -13.52
CA ILE A 231 -7.95 -4.59 -12.40
C ILE A 231 -8.99 -5.61 -12.89
N LEU A 232 -9.96 -5.20 -13.70
CA LEU A 232 -10.97 -6.10 -14.26
C LEU A 232 -10.35 -7.16 -15.17
N ASP A 233 -9.38 -6.79 -16.04
CA ASP A 233 -8.64 -7.74 -16.86
C ASP A 233 -7.99 -8.81 -15.99
N LEU A 234 -7.30 -8.41 -14.91
CA LEU A 234 -6.69 -9.34 -13.97
C LEU A 234 -7.72 -10.28 -13.31
N LEU A 235 -8.84 -9.72 -12.83
CA LEU A 235 -9.86 -10.52 -12.15
C LEU A 235 -10.63 -11.47 -13.09
N GLN A 236 -10.74 -11.12 -14.38
CA GLN A 236 -11.38 -11.94 -15.40
C GLN A 236 -10.49 -13.07 -15.89
N ASN A 237 -9.23 -12.75 -16.18
CA ASN A 237 -8.32 -13.60 -16.94
C ASN A 237 -7.22 -14.25 -16.06
N GLY A 238 -7.08 -13.83 -14.80
CA GLY A 238 -6.11 -14.40 -13.86
C GLY A 238 -4.68 -14.34 -14.38
N THR A 239 -4.01 -15.49 -14.49
CA THR A 239 -2.65 -15.61 -15.00
C THR A 239 -2.50 -15.33 -16.51
N GLU A 240 -3.60 -15.29 -17.28
CA GLU A 240 -3.63 -14.98 -18.69
C GLU A 240 -3.94 -13.50 -18.97
N ALA A 241 -4.07 -12.69 -17.90
CA ALA A 241 -4.41 -11.28 -18.01
C ALA A 241 -3.34 -10.49 -18.78
N SER A 242 -3.76 -9.65 -19.71
CA SER A 242 -2.87 -8.85 -20.54
C SER A 242 -2.05 -7.84 -19.72
N VAL A 243 -2.59 -7.38 -18.61
CA VAL A 243 -1.92 -6.46 -17.69
C VAL A 243 -0.61 -7.02 -17.11
N LEU A 244 -0.47 -8.34 -17.00
CA LEU A 244 0.75 -8.99 -16.50
C LEU A 244 1.99 -8.78 -17.39
N THR A 245 1.80 -8.35 -18.63
CA THR A 245 2.90 -7.99 -19.55
C THR A 245 3.50 -6.61 -19.25
N GLN A 246 2.85 -5.82 -18.42
CA GLN A 246 3.25 -4.47 -18.06
C GLN A 246 3.93 -4.46 -16.69
N SER A 247 4.96 -3.62 -16.51
CA SER A 247 5.63 -3.51 -15.22
C SER A 247 4.83 -2.67 -14.23
N PRO A 248 4.54 -3.18 -13.03
CA PRO A 248 3.93 -2.38 -11.97
C PRO A 248 4.98 -1.55 -11.21
N LEU A 249 6.24 -1.56 -11.62
CA LEU A 249 7.35 -0.86 -11.01
C LEU A 249 7.92 0.18 -12.00
N SER A 250 8.05 1.44 -11.55
CA SER A 250 8.86 2.42 -12.26
C SER A 250 10.34 2.09 -12.06
N ARG A 251 11.03 1.73 -13.13
CA ARG A 251 12.50 1.68 -13.11
C ARG A 251 13.00 3.08 -13.44
N VAL A 252 13.59 3.74 -12.45
CA VAL A 252 14.39 4.94 -12.70
C VAL A 252 15.61 4.49 -13.48
N ALA A 253 15.69 4.92 -14.74
CA ALA A 253 16.88 4.73 -15.57
C ALA A 253 18.05 5.57 -15.03
#